data_77f1c84266ddb633825aeb6661612f2b
#
_entry.id   77f1c84266ddb633825aeb6661612f2b
#
_cell.length_a   1.000
_cell.length_b   1.000
_cell.length_c   1.000
_cell.angle_alpha   90.00
_cell.angle_beta   90.00
_cell.angle_gamma   90.00
#
_symmetry.space_group_name_H-M   'P 1'
#
loop_
_entity.id
_entity.type
_entity.pdbx_description
1 polymer ?
#
loop_
_entity_poly.entity_id
_entity_poly.type
_entity_poly.pdbx_seq_one_letter_code
_entity_poly.pdbx_strand_id
1 'polypeptide(L)'
;MNKNFELKILATNWGFAGTIDEYCSKVKRDGYDGIEIWWPAEKKDQDELFAALKKNNLEVGFLTAGHESNYAEHFTTFKNMVDAAAKNTVQRPLYVNCHSGRDYFSFEQNKTFIDHTLQLAKETGIKICHETHRSRILFAAPVARQYFDKIPELRITYDVSHWCNVSESLLQDQPETVSIALQRVDHIHARIGHPEGPQVNDPRAPEWDETMKAHFAWWDKVVELKKQQGDRLTILTEFGPPTYMPTLPYTQQPLADQWAINVHMMQLLRKRYT
;
A
#
# COMPACT_ATOMS: atom_id res chain seq x y z
N MET A 1 -26.95 2.71 -15.63
CA MET A 1 -25.88 1.80 -16.14
C MET A 1 -25.05 1.39 -14.96
N ASN A 2 -25.02 0.09 -14.64
CA ASN A 2 -24.09 -0.39 -13.63
C ASN A 2 -22.66 -0.21 -14.17
N LYS A 3 -21.95 0.77 -13.65
CA LYS A 3 -20.54 0.89 -13.92
C LYS A 3 -19.85 -0.33 -13.27
N ASN A 4 -19.04 -1.07 -14.02
CA ASN A 4 -18.37 -2.26 -13.52
C ASN A 4 -17.28 -1.86 -12.52
N PHE A 5 -17.59 -1.98 -11.23
CA PHE A 5 -16.58 -1.94 -10.17
C PHE A 5 -15.76 -3.23 -10.19
N GLU A 6 -14.45 -3.11 -10.09
CA GLU A 6 -13.55 -4.26 -10.00
C GLU A 6 -12.73 -4.18 -8.69
N LEU A 7 -12.77 -5.26 -7.89
CA LEU A 7 -11.94 -5.41 -6.70
C LEU A 7 -10.83 -6.43 -6.98
N LYS A 8 -9.58 -6.04 -6.68
CA LYS A 8 -8.41 -6.94 -6.68
C LYS A 8 -7.77 -6.92 -5.30
N ILE A 9 -7.57 -8.09 -4.70
CA ILE A 9 -6.89 -8.22 -3.40
C ILE A 9 -5.56 -8.93 -3.60
N LEU A 10 -4.49 -8.25 -3.18
CA LEU A 10 -3.10 -8.66 -3.37
C LEU A 10 -2.48 -9.11 -2.04
N ALA A 11 -1.46 -9.96 -2.15
CA ALA A 11 -0.63 -10.38 -1.03
C ALA A 11 0.73 -9.69 -1.07
N THR A 12 1.30 -9.41 0.10
CA THR A 12 2.69 -8.96 0.24
C THR A 12 3.63 -10.14 0.42
N ASN A 13 4.82 -10.08 -0.19
CA ASN A 13 5.88 -11.06 0.06
C ASN A 13 6.71 -10.74 1.32
N TRP A 14 6.40 -9.67 2.02
CA TRP A 14 7.10 -9.24 3.21
C TRP A 14 7.00 -10.30 4.32
N GLY A 15 8.15 -10.81 4.75
CA GLY A 15 8.25 -11.89 5.73
C GLY A 15 8.17 -13.31 5.15
N PHE A 16 7.99 -13.47 3.84
CA PHE A 16 8.04 -14.79 3.22
C PHE A 16 9.49 -15.25 3.02
N ALA A 17 9.79 -16.48 3.42
CA ALA A 17 11.06 -17.16 3.13
C ALA A 17 10.82 -18.26 2.10
N GLY A 18 11.52 -18.19 0.96
CA GLY A 18 11.40 -19.13 -0.15
C GLY A 18 11.61 -18.46 -1.49
N THR A 19 11.46 -19.21 -2.57
CA THR A 19 11.56 -18.69 -3.94
C THR A 19 10.31 -17.92 -4.35
N ILE A 20 10.44 -17.05 -5.35
CA ILE A 20 9.29 -16.31 -5.89
C ILE A 20 8.22 -17.23 -6.48
N ASP A 21 8.61 -18.37 -7.05
CA ASP A 21 7.68 -19.36 -7.59
C ASP A 21 6.87 -20.04 -6.49
N GLU A 22 7.50 -20.42 -5.39
CA GLU A 22 6.82 -20.96 -4.20
C GLU A 22 5.85 -19.94 -3.60
N TYR A 23 6.26 -18.66 -3.53
CA TYR A 23 5.42 -17.58 -3.06
C TYR A 23 4.18 -17.40 -3.95
N CYS A 24 4.36 -17.24 -5.26
CA CYS A 24 3.25 -17.09 -6.20
C CYS A 24 2.29 -18.28 -6.18
N SER A 25 2.82 -19.51 -6.05
CA SER A 25 2.00 -20.72 -5.93
C SER A 25 1.17 -20.73 -4.63
N LYS A 26 1.74 -20.27 -3.51
CA LYS A 26 1.04 -20.11 -2.23
C LYS A 26 -0.05 -19.05 -2.32
N VAL A 27 0.25 -17.88 -2.87
CA VAL A 27 -0.68 -16.77 -3.08
C VAL A 27 -1.89 -17.21 -3.91
N LYS A 28 -1.64 -17.92 -5.03
CA LYS A 28 -2.71 -18.43 -5.90
C LYS A 28 -3.60 -19.45 -5.19
N ARG A 29 -2.99 -20.41 -4.49
CA ARG A 29 -3.72 -21.44 -3.74
C ARG A 29 -4.62 -20.82 -2.67
N ASP A 30 -4.15 -19.77 -1.99
CA ASP A 30 -4.87 -19.16 -0.87
C ASP A 30 -5.92 -18.13 -1.34
N GLY A 31 -6.07 -17.89 -2.68
CA GLY A 31 -7.21 -17.19 -3.29
C GLY A 31 -7.01 -15.70 -3.54
N TYR A 32 -5.79 -15.21 -3.56
CA TYR A 32 -5.47 -13.84 -3.94
C TYR A 32 -5.53 -13.64 -5.47
N ASP A 33 -5.72 -12.39 -5.89
CA ASP A 33 -5.74 -12.01 -7.32
C ASP A 33 -4.33 -11.70 -7.84
N GLY A 34 -3.40 -11.34 -6.96
CA GLY A 34 -2.05 -10.93 -7.32
C GLY A 34 -1.14 -10.69 -6.12
N ILE A 35 -0.01 -10.06 -6.39
CA ILE A 35 0.98 -9.69 -5.38
C ILE A 35 1.38 -8.23 -5.49
N GLU A 36 1.82 -7.64 -4.37
CA GLU A 36 2.63 -6.44 -4.38
C GLU A 36 4.05 -6.79 -3.95
N ILE A 37 5.03 -6.30 -4.70
CA ILE A 37 6.45 -6.60 -4.49
C ILE A 37 7.30 -5.39 -4.88
N TRP A 38 8.44 -5.22 -4.22
CA TRP A 38 9.45 -4.26 -4.65
C TRP A 38 9.87 -4.51 -6.08
N TRP A 39 9.98 -3.44 -6.88
CA TRP A 39 10.52 -3.56 -8.24
C TRP A 39 11.91 -4.18 -8.19
N PRO A 40 12.15 -5.35 -8.79
CA PRO A 40 13.46 -5.98 -8.75
C PRO A 40 14.46 -5.22 -9.63
N ALA A 41 15.63 -4.91 -9.08
CA ALA A 41 16.67 -4.19 -9.81
C ALA A 41 17.32 -5.08 -10.89
N GLU A 42 17.55 -6.35 -10.56
CA GLU A 42 18.29 -7.28 -11.42
C GLU A 42 17.39 -7.94 -12.47
N LYS A 43 17.89 -8.02 -13.70
CA LYS A 43 17.14 -8.63 -14.81
C LYS A 43 16.75 -10.08 -14.55
N LYS A 44 17.63 -10.83 -13.90
CA LYS A 44 17.36 -12.24 -13.52
C LYS A 44 16.14 -12.32 -12.62
N ASP A 45 16.08 -11.49 -11.57
CA ASP A 45 14.97 -11.49 -10.60
C ASP A 45 13.66 -11.05 -11.26
N GLN A 46 13.73 -10.11 -12.22
CA GLN A 46 12.57 -9.74 -13.06
C GLN A 46 12.06 -10.92 -13.88
N ASP A 47 12.95 -11.65 -14.54
CA ASP A 47 12.58 -12.79 -15.37
C ASP A 47 11.96 -13.93 -14.55
N GLU A 48 12.52 -14.23 -13.37
CA GLU A 48 11.97 -15.20 -12.44
C GLU A 48 10.59 -14.77 -11.94
N LEU A 49 10.42 -13.50 -11.55
CA LEU A 49 9.15 -12.93 -11.10
C LEU A 49 8.08 -13.05 -12.20
N PHE A 50 8.35 -12.58 -13.41
CA PHE A 50 7.37 -12.60 -14.50
C PHE A 50 7.00 -14.03 -14.93
N ALA A 51 7.96 -14.97 -14.90
CA ALA A 51 7.68 -16.37 -15.14
C ALA A 51 6.74 -16.96 -14.08
N ALA A 52 6.99 -16.66 -12.80
CA ALA A 52 6.15 -17.13 -11.69
C ALA A 52 4.73 -16.53 -11.72
N LEU A 53 4.61 -15.22 -12.00
CA LEU A 53 3.31 -14.56 -12.15
C LEU A 53 2.50 -15.16 -13.30
N LYS A 54 3.11 -15.34 -14.47
CA LYS A 54 2.47 -15.93 -15.63
C LYS A 54 2.01 -17.37 -15.36
N LYS A 55 2.89 -18.20 -14.76
CA LYS A 55 2.60 -19.60 -14.40
C LYS A 55 1.37 -19.71 -13.50
N ASN A 56 1.24 -18.79 -12.53
CA ASN A 56 0.17 -18.81 -11.54
C ASN A 56 -1.04 -17.94 -11.91
N ASN A 57 -1.03 -17.26 -13.06
CA ASN A 57 -2.06 -16.31 -13.48
C ASN A 57 -2.38 -15.30 -12.38
N LEU A 58 -1.33 -14.57 -11.94
CA LEU A 58 -1.42 -13.53 -10.90
C LEU A 58 -1.15 -12.16 -11.50
N GLU A 59 -1.88 -11.17 -10.99
CA GLU A 59 -1.64 -9.76 -11.23
C GLU A 59 -0.48 -9.23 -10.36
N VAL A 60 0.02 -8.02 -10.66
CA VAL A 60 1.11 -7.42 -9.90
C VAL A 60 0.92 -5.92 -9.68
N GLY A 61 1.26 -5.46 -8.49
CA GLY A 61 1.56 -4.08 -8.13
C GLY A 61 3.04 -3.97 -7.74
N PHE A 62 3.67 -2.82 -8.02
CA PHE A 62 5.06 -2.62 -7.65
C PHE A 62 5.22 -1.55 -6.59
N LEU A 63 6.11 -1.84 -5.62
CA LEU A 63 6.65 -0.88 -4.66
C LEU A 63 7.92 -0.24 -5.22
N THR A 64 8.07 1.07 -5.00
CA THR A 64 9.25 1.85 -5.42
C THR A 64 9.65 2.85 -4.32
N ALA A 65 10.94 3.09 -4.16
CA ALA A 65 11.46 4.04 -3.18
C ALA A 65 12.83 4.61 -3.58
N GLY A 66 13.24 5.67 -2.89
CA GLY A 66 14.63 6.02 -2.63
C GLY A 66 14.96 5.74 -1.16
N HIS A 67 16.21 5.51 -0.85
CA HIS A 67 16.64 5.20 0.52
C HIS A 67 17.73 6.17 1.05
N GLU A 68 18.33 6.94 0.18
CA GLU A 68 19.40 7.87 0.48
C GLU A 68 18.91 9.02 1.37
N SER A 69 19.79 9.54 2.20
CA SER A 69 19.50 10.73 3.03
C SER A 69 19.65 12.04 2.26
N ASN A 70 20.49 12.03 1.22
CA ASN A 70 20.68 13.18 0.33
C ASN A 70 19.50 13.26 -0.67
N TYR A 71 18.91 14.43 -0.82
CA TYR A 71 17.75 14.62 -1.70
C TYR A 71 18.04 14.27 -3.16
N ALA A 72 19.15 14.72 -3.73
CA ALA A 72 19.42 14.55 -5.16
C ALA A 72 19.66 13.07 -5.52
N GLU A 73 20.38 12.35 -4.68
CA GLU A 73 20.63 10.91 -4.82
C GLU A 73 19.32 10.14 -4.64
N HIS A 74 18.54 10.46 -3.59
CA HIS A 74 17.25 9.85 -3.31
C HIS A 74 16.28 10.02 -4.48
N PHE A 75 16.16 11.24 -5.01
CA PHE A 75 15.30 11.51 -6.16
C PHE A 75 15.76 10.73 -7.41
N THR A 76 17.07 10.64 -7.64
CA THR A 76 17.62 9.88 -8.78
C THR A 76 17.28 8.39 -8.67
N THR A 77 17.52 7.76 -7.52
CA THR A 77 17.21 6.36 -7.28
C THR A 77 15.71 6.10 -7.40
N PHE A 78 14.90 6.92 -6.74
CA PHE A 78 13.42 6.82 -6.83
C PHE A 78 12.94 6.93 -8.27
N LYS A 79 13.40 7.96 -8.99
CA LYS A 79 13.01 8.20 -10.38
C LYS A 79 13.32 7.00 -11.27
N ASN A 80 14.54 6.46 -11.18
CA ASN A 80 14.94 5.31 -11.99
C ASN A 80 14.06 4.08 -11.70
N MET A 81 13.75 3.83 -10.43
CA MET A 81 12.95 2.69 -10.02
C MET A 81 11.48 2.84 -10.47
N VAL A 82 10.85 4.00 -10.26
CA VAL A 82 9.45 4.22 -10.63
C VAL A 82 9.27 4.24 -12.15
N ASP A 83 10.22 4.81 -12.89
CA ASP A 83 10.22 4.81 -14.36
C ASP A 83 10.29 3.36 -14.90
N ALA A 84 11.20 2.55 -14.37
CA ALA A 84 11.35 1.16 -14.79
C ALA A 84 10.08 0.32 -14.49
N ALA A 85 9.52 0.47 -13.30
CA ALA A 85 8.30 -0.23 -12.90
C ALA A 85 7.10 0.17 -13.76
N ALA A 86 6.87 1.48 -13.97
CA ALA A 86 5.71 1.98 -14.71
C ALA A 86 5.81 1.75 -16.23
N LYS A 87 7.02 1.76 -16.79
CA LYS A 87 7.28 1.54 -18.23
C LYS A 87 7.45 0.06 -18.60
N ASN A 88 7.38 -0.85 -17.60
CA ASN A 88 7.48 -2.28 -17.87
C ASN A 88 6.36 -2.78 -18.78
N THR A 89 6.74 -3.51 -19.84
CA THR A 89 5.82 -4.05 -20.85
C THR A 89 5.66 -5.57 -20.79
N VAL A 90 6.49 -6.28 -20.00
CA VAL A 90 6.42 -7.75 -19.87
C VAL A 90 5.12 -8.17 -19.18
N GLN A 91 4.83 -7.55 -18.06
CA GLN A 91 3.52 -7.64 -17.40
C GLN A 91 3.16 -6.27 -16.86
N ARG A 92 2.14 -5.64 -17.46
CA ARG A 92 1.67 -4.31 -17.06
C ARG A 92 1.19 -4.34 -15.62
N PRO A 93 1.73 -3.49 -14.72
CA PRO A 93 1.28 -3.49 -13.32
C PRO A 93 -0.13 -2.90 -13.20
N LEU A 94 -0.86 -3.33 -12.18
CA LEU A 94 -2.15 -2.73 -11.79
C LEU A 94 -1.97 -1.29 -11.32
N TYR A 95 -0.87 -1.03 -10.61
CA TYR A 95 -0.45 0.26 -10.07
C TYR A 95 1.04 0.22 -9.70
N VAL A 96 1.60 1.40 -9.43
CA VAL A 96 2.88 1.54 -8.74
C VAL A 96 2.65 2.30 -7.44
N ASN A 97 3.03 1.71 -6.31
CA ASN A 97 3.03 2.32 -4.99
C ASN A 97 4.39 2.95 -4.70
N CYS A 98 4.41 4.18 -4.21
CA CYS A 98 5.60 4.97 -4.01
C CYS A 98 5.84 5.30 -2.53
N HIS A 99 6.90 4.75 -1.95
CA HIS A 99 7.51 5.25 -0.72
C HIS A 99 8.41 6.45 -1.05
N SER A 100 7.80 7.55 -1.45
CA SER A 100 8.49 8.71 -2.01
C SER A 100 8.98 9.69 -0.95
N GLY A 101 10.13 10.30 -1.23
CA GLY A 101 10.72 11.39 -0.44
C GLY A 101 10.98 11.04 1.02
N ARG A 102 11.08 12.09 1.83
CA ARG A 102 11.28 11.99 3.28
C ARG A 102 10.49 13.06 4.01
N ASP A 103 10.12 12.78 5.24
CA ASP A 103 9.42 13.69 6.14
C ASP A 103 10.26 14.95 6.48
N TYR A 104 11.58 14.87 6.41
CA TYR A 104 12.50 15.97 6.66
C TYR A 104 12.95 16.73 5.39
N PHE A 105 12.53 16.31 4.18
CA PHE A 105 12.76 17.11 2.98
C PHE A 105 11.76 18.28 2.94
N SER A 106 12.17 19.39 2.34
CA SER A 106 11.28 20.54 2.19
C SER A 106 10.04 20.19 1.32
N PHE A 107 8.98 21.00 1.44
CA PHE A 107 7.80 20.84 0.60
C PHE A 107 8.15 20.82 -0.89
N GLU A 108 9.01 21.75 -1.34
CA GLU A 108 9.40 21.85 -2.76
C GLU A 108 10.20 20.63 -3.21
N GLN A 109 11.12 20.13 -2.38
CA GLN A 109 11.86 18.91 -2.66
C GLN A 109 10.90 17.70 -2.76
N ASN A 110 9.99 17.54 -1.82
CA ASN A 110 9.01 16.46 -1.84
C ASN A 110 8.03 16.59 -3.02
N LYS A 111 7.65 17.80 -3.40
CA LYS A 111 6.79 18.05 -4.55
C LYS A 111 7.39 17.54 -5.85
N THR A 112 8.71 17.56 -6.04
CA THR A 112 9.34 17.08 -7.27
C THR A 112 9.09 15.58 -7.54
N PHE A 113 8.97 14.76 -6.49
CA PHE A 113 8.60 13.34 -6.62
C PHE A 113 7.17 13.20 -7.16
N ILE A 114 6.25 14.01 -6.64
CA ILE A 114 4.84 14.00 -7.06
C ILE A 114 4.73 14.49 -8.51
N ASP A 115 5.36 15.61 -8.85
CA ASP A 115 5.33 16.16 -10.21
C ASP A 115 5.83 15.13 -11.24
N HIS A 116 6.95 14.45 -10.93
CA HIS A 116 7.49 13.40 -11.78
C HIS A 116 6.50 12.25 -11.98
N THR A 117 5.90 11.75 -10.91
CA THR A 117 4.96 10.62 -10.99
C THR A 117 3.64 10.99 -11.67
N LEU A 118 3.15 12.21 -11.53
CA LEU A 118 1.98 12.70 -12.26
C LEU A 118 2.25 12.74 -13.78
N GLN A 119 3.43 13.20 -14.20
CA GLN A 119 3.82 13.16 -15.59
C GLN A 119 3.94 11.72 -16.11
N LEU A 120 4.61 10.86 -15.37
CA LEU A 120 4.79 9.45 -15.71
C LEU A 120 3.45 8.69 -15.81
N ALA A 121 2.51 8.97 -14.91
CA ALA A 121 1.17 8.40 -14.94
C ALA A 121 0.40 8.79 -16.22
N LYS A 122 0.53 10.05 -16.67
CA LYS A 122 -0.06 10.52 -17.94
C LYS A 122 0.57 9.81 -19.15
N GLU A 123 1.89 9.62 -19.13
CA GLU A 123 2.62 8.99 -20.24
C GLU A 123 2.31 7.48 -20.36
N THR A 124 2.20 6.78 -19.24
CA THR A 124 2.06 5.32 -19.21
C THR A 124 0.62 4.83 -19.06
N GLY A 125 -0.27 5.69 -18.55
CA GLY A 125 -1.63 5.31 -18.14
C GLY A 125 -1.65 4.34 -16.95
N ILE A 126 -0.56 4.23 -16.20
CA ILE A 126 -0.49 3.45 -14.96
C ILE A 126 -0.92 4.33 -13.78
N LYS A 127 -1.73 3.80 -12.87
CA LYS A 127 -2.00 4.45 -11.58
C LYS A 127 -0.73 4.47 -10.76
N ILE A 128 -0.24 5.66 -10.38
CA ILE A 128 0.92 5.83 -9.51
C ILE A 128 0.45 6.53 -8.24
N CYS A 129 0.63 5.89 -7.11
CA CYS A 129 0.11 6.30 -5.82
C CYS A 129 1.24 6.57 -4.83
N HIS A 130 1.11 7.64 -4.03
CA HIS A 130 2.04 7.94 -2.94
C HIS A 130 1.45 7.44 -1.63
N GLU A 131 2.21 6.65 -0.89
CA GLU A 131 1.72 6.03 0.33
C GLU A 131 1.69 7.02 1.52
N THR A 132 0.62 6.91 2.32
CA THR A 132 0.50 7.60 3.62
C THR A 132 1.37 6.92 4.68
N HIS A 133 2.67 6.80 4.39
CA HIS A 133 3.63 6.09 5.23
C HIS A 133 4.44 7.04 6.13
N ARG A 134 4.60 6.70 7.41
CA ARG A 134 5.52 7.41 8.33
C ARG A 134 6.91 7.49 7.73
N SER A 135 7.67 8.56 8.01
CA SER A 135 8.98 8.88 7.43
C SER A 135 9.00 9.17 5.92
N ARG A 136 7.84 9.31 5.27
CA ARG A 136 7.68 9.65 3.85
C ARG A 136 6.95 10.97 3.66
N ILE A 137 6.69 11.38 2.42
CA ILE A 137 6.06 12.68 2.11
C ILE A 137 4.73 12.89 2.85
N LEU A 138 3.87 11.86 2.86
CA LEU A 138 2.51 11.92 3.42
C LEU A 138 2.42 11.31 4.82
N PHE A 139 3.44 11.46 5.64
CA PHE A 139 3.60 10.76 6.91
C PHE A 139 2.54 11.10 7.97
N ALA A 140 1.91 12.26 7.90
CA ALA A 140 0.90 12.72 8.85
C ALA A 140 -0.25 13.41 8.11
N ALA A 141 -1.48 13.26 8.60
CA ALA A 141 -2.67 13.82 7.96
C ALA A 141 -2.58 15.36 7.76
N PRO A 142 -2.16 16.18 8.74
CA PRO A 142 -2.02 17.63 8.54
C PRO A 142 -0.96 18.01 7.49
N VAL A 143 0.09 17.21 7.36
CA VAL A 143 1.13 17.41 6.33
C VAL A 143 0.59 17.02 4.97
N ALA A 144 -0.05 15.86 4.85
CA ALA A 144 -0.68 15.41 3.61
C ALA A 144 -1.73 16.42 3.10
N ARG A 145 -2.48 17.06 4.00
CA ARG A 145 -3.45 18.11 3.64
C ARG A 145 -2.82 19.24 2.83
N GLN A 146 -1.59 19.66 3.14
CA GLN A 146 -0.91 20.72 2.40
C GLN A 146 -0.64 20.34 0.94
N TYR A 147 -0.32 19.05 0.69
CA TYR A 147 -0.16 18.52 -0.67
C TYR A 147 -1.51 18.38 -1.37
N PHE A 148 -2.54 17.91 -0.70
CA PHE A 148 -3.88 17.77 -1.26
C PHE A 148 -4.47 19.10 -1.70
N ASP A 149 -4.27 20.17 -0.95
CA ASP A 149 -4.77 21.50 -1.28
C ASP A 149 -4.05 22.12 -2.49
N LYS A 150 -2.77 21.79 -2.68
CA LYS A 150 -1.95 22.35 -3.77
C LYS A 150 -1.87 21.48 -5.02
N ILE A 151 -2.14 20.17 -4.89
CA ILE A 151 -1.97 19.17 -5.96
C ILE A 151 -3.24 18.31 -6.04
N PRO A 152 -4.30 18.78 -6.70
CA PRO A 152 -5.58 18.09 -6.80
C PRO A 152 -5.49 16.69 -7.44
N GLU A 153 -4.54 16.48 -8.34
CA GLU A 153 -4.34 15.24 -9.09
C GLU A 153 -3.60 14.15 -8.29
N LEU A 154 -3.03 14.49 -7.12
CA LEU A 154 -2.29 13.53 -6.29
C LEU A 154 -3.17 12.35 -5.91
N ARG A 155 -2.73 11.14 -6.27
CA ARG A 155 -3.36 9.87 -5.91
C ARG A 155 -2.55 9.17 -4.82
N ILE A 156 -3.25 8.46 -3.94
CA ILE A 156 -2.59 7.86 -2.77
C ILE A 156 -2.86 6.36 -2.64
N THR A 157 -1.87 5.70 -2.07
CA THR A 157 -2.03 4.43 -1.36
C THR A 157 -2.37 4.77 0.09
N TYR A 158 -3.55 4.33 0.53
CA TYR A 158 -4.04 4.66 1.87
C TYR A 158 -3.66 3.58 2.86
N ASP A 159 -2.52 3.77 3.53
CA ASP A 159 -2.15 3.07 4.76
C ASP A 159 -2.44 3.99 5.95
N VAL A 160 -3.66 3.95 6.43
CA VAL A 160 -4.11 4.79 7.54
C VAL A 160 -3.50 4.38 8.88
N SER A 161 -2.95 3.18 8.97
CA SER A 161 -2.32 2.67 10.19
C SER A 161 -1.18 3.58 10.66
N HIS A 162 -0.42 4.12 9.70
CA HIS A 162 0.64 5.08 10.00
C HIS A 162 0.11 6.41 10.55
N TRP A 163 -0.98 6.91 9.99
CA TRP A 163 -1.58 8.15 10.51
C TRP A 163 -2.15 7.96 11.91
N CYS A 164 -2.78 6.81 12.20
CA CYS A 164 -3.24 6.50 13.56
C CYS A 164 -2.09 6.57 14.56
N ASN A 165 -0.95 5.96 14.23
CA ASN A 165 0.22 5.94 15.09
C ASN A 165 0.89 7.32 15.23
N VAL A 166 1.06 8.05 14.11
CA VAL A 166 1.70 9.39 14.14
C VAL A 166 0.83 10.42 14.86
N SER A 167 -0.50 10.30 14.79
CA SER A 167 -1.44 11.20 15.43
C SER A 167 -1.85 10.75 16.84
N GLU A 168 -1.39 9.60 17.31
CA GLU A 168 -1.80 8.99 18.59
C GLU A 168 -3.33 8.96 18.75
N SER A 169 -4.06 8.72 17.64
CA SER A 169 -5.53 8.74 17.61
C SER A 169 -6.09 7.87 16.48
N LEU A 170 -7.40 7.60 16.50
CA LEU A 170 -8.13 7.04 15.37
C LEU A 170 -8.67 8.14 14.44
N LEU A 171 -8.00 9.29 14.37
CA LEU A 171 -8.27 10.42 13.47
C LEU A 171 -9.69 11.03 13.61
N GLN A 172 -10.38 10.77 14.71
CA GLN A 172 -11.71 11.35 15.01
C GLN A 172 -11.67 12.87 15.15
N ASP A 173 -10.50 13.42 15.42
CA ASP A 173 -10.17 14.85 15.54
C ASP A 173 -9.77 15.50 14.18
N GLN A 174 -9.64 14.71 13.11
CA GLN A 174 -9.19 15.16 11.77
C GLN A 174 -10.15 14.75 10.63
N PRO A 175 -11.49 14.81 10.81
CA PRO A 175 -12.46 14.22 9.87
C PRO A 175 -12.43 14.87 8.48
N GLU A 176 -12.12 16.17 8.40
CA GLU A 176 -12.06 16.90 7.13
C GLU A 176 -10.88 16.40 6.28
N THR A 177 -9.68 16.32 6.85
CA THR A 177 -8.49 15.82 6.16
C THR A 177 -8.66 14.36 5.71
N VAL A 178 -9.21 13.52 6.58
CA VAL A 178 -9.53 12.13 6.24
C VAL A 178 -10.51 12.09 5.06
N SER A 179 -11.60 12.86 5.08
CA SER A 179 -12.58 12.91 4.00
C SER A 179 -11.96 13.30 2.65
N ILE A 180 -11.03 14.26 2.64
CA ILE A 180 -10.30 14.67 1.44
C ILE A 180 -9.36 13.56 0.95
N ALA A 181 -8.68 12.88 1.87
CA ALA A 181 -7.80 11.76 1.54
C ALA A 181 -8.57 10.61 0.88
N LEU A 182 -9.72 10.22 1.43
CA LEU A 182 -10.53 9.09 0.91
C LEU A 182 -10.95 9.28 -0.55
N GLN A 183 -11.13 10.51 -1.02
CA GLN A 183 -11.46 10.82 -2.43
C GLN A 183 -10.27 10.60 -3.38
N ARG A 184 -9.06 10.47 -2.85
CA ARG A 184 -7.79 10.37 -3.60
C ARG A 184 -7.23 8.96 -3.65
N VAL A 185 -7.88 8.03 -2.95
CA VAL A 185 -7.40 6.65 -2.84
C VAL A 185 -7.60 5.88 -4.14
N ASP A 186 -6.53 5.26 -4.62
CA ASP A 186 -6.58 4.27 -5.71
C ASP A 186 -6.11 2.89 -5.27
N HIS A 187 -5.39 2.82 -4.15
CA HIS A 187 -4.91 1.61 -3.53
C HIS A 187 -5.01 1.68 -2.01
N ILE A 188 -5.26 0.56 -1.34
CA ILE A 188 -5.33 0.46 0.12
C ILE A 188 -4.31 -0.56 0.61
N HIS A 189 -3.51 -0.18 1.61
CA HIS A 189 -2.80 -1.12 2.46
C HIS A 189 -3.69 -1.44 3.67
N ALA A 190 -4.26 -2.65 3.67
CA ALA A 190 -5.23 -3.08 4.68
C ALA A 190 -4.54 -3.69 5.89
N ARG A 191 -3.78 -2.84 6.58
CA ARG A 191 -3.22 -3.11 7.90
C ARG A 191 -4.00 -2.34 8.95
N ILE A 192 -4.21 -2.93 10.11
CA ILE A 192 -4.87 -2.29 11.24
C ILE A 192 -3.83 -1.71 12.17
N GLY A 193 -3.76 -0.39 12.21
CA GLY A 193 -2.94 0.35 13.18
C GLY A 193 -3.76 0.83 14.36
N HIS A 194 -3.08 1.30 15.39
CA HIS A 194 -3.68 1.86 16.60
C HIS A 194 -2.86 3.07 17.08
N PRO A 195 -3.34 3.86 18.04
CA PRO A 195 -2.62 5.07 18.48
C PRO A 195 -1.16 4.84 18.88
N GLU A 196 -0.85 3.69 19.48
CA GLU A 196 0.49 3.38 19.99
C GLU A 196 1.34 2.53 19.00
N GLY A 197 0.81 2.20 17.83
CA GLY A 197 1.58 1.40 16.86
C GLY A 197 0.91 1.26 15.50
N PRO A 198 1.72 1.02 14.45
CA PRO A 198 1.22 0.89 13.09
C PRO A 198 0.55 -0.47 12.81
N GLN A 199 0.61 -1.41 13.74
CA GLN A 199 0.04 -2.74 13.55
C GLN A 199 -0.40 -3.34 14.88
N VAL A 200 -1.65 -3.82 14.94
CA VAL A 200 -2.14 -4.67 16.03
C VAL A 200 -1.54 -6.07 15.92
N ASN A 201 -1.48 -6.80 17.04
CA ASN A 201 -0.94 -8.17 17.08
C ASN A 201 -1.79 -9.16 16.28
N ASP A 202 -3.11 -9.15 16.52
CA ASP A 202 -4.09 -9.98 15.80
C ASP A 202 -5.42 -9.24 15.70
N PRO A 203 -5.86 -8.85 14.50
CA PRO A 203 -7.11 -8.08 14.31
C PRO A 203 -8.37 -8.87 14.65
N ARG A 204 -8.27 -10.17 14.91
CA ARG A 204 -9.37 -11.03 15.33
C ARG A 204 -9.64 -10.95 16.84
N ALA A 205 -8.72 -10.37 17.60
CA ALA A 205 -8.84 -10.25 19.04
C ALA A 205 -9.83 -9.11 19.41
N PRO A 206 -10.75 -9.36 20.35
CA PRO A 206 -11.86 -8.44 20.63
C PRO A 206 -11.42 -7.07 21.17
N GLU A 207 -10.24 -6.95 21.75
CA GLU A 207 -9.67 -5.68 22.17
C GLU A 207 -9.46 -4.69 21.03
N TRP A 208 -9.41 -5.17 19.77
CA TRP A 208 -9.24 -4.33 18.58
C TRP A 208 -10.54 -4.00 17.84
N ASP A 209 -11.70 -4.38 18.36
CA ASP A 209 -12.99 -4.19 17.69
C ASP A 209 -13.26 -2.73 17.31
N GLU A 210 -12.98 -1.77 18.17
CA GLU A 210 -13.16 -0.34 17.86
C GLU A 210 -12.17 0.15 16.80
N THR A 211 -10.93 -0.30 16.89
CA THR A 211 -9.90 0.00 15.88
C THR A 211 -10.28 -0.59 14.51
N MET A 212 -10.74 -1.83 14.49
CA MET A 212 -11.25 -2.49 13.29
C MET A 212 -12.43 -1.72 12.68
N LYS A 213 -13.41 -1.32 13.49
CA LYS A 213 -14.57 -0.53 13.03
C LYS A 213 -14.16 0.77 12.38
N ALA A 214 -13.19 1.50 12.95
CA ALA A 214 -12.69 2.75 12.39
C ALA A 214 -12.06 2.52 10.99
N HIS A 215 -11.17 1.50 10.87
CA HIS A 215 -10.53 1.19 9.59
C HIS A 215 -11.55 0.78 8.53
N PHE A 216 -12.50 -0.08 8.88
CA PHE A 216 -13.55 -0.48 7.95
C PHE A 216 -14.45 0.70 7.52
N ALA A 217 -14.76 1.64 8.41
CA ALA A 217 -15.55 2.82 8.05
C ALA A 217 -14.86 3.65 6.95
N TRP A 218 -13.54 3.80 7.01
CA TRP A 218 -12.78 4.49 5.96
C TRP A 218 -12.72 3.68 4.66
N TRP A 219 -12.44 2.40 4.74
CA TRP A 219 -12.36 1.53 3.54
C TRP A 219 -13.72 1.38 2.86
N ASP A 220 -14.82 1.26 3.63
CA ASP A 220 -16.20 1.24 3.11
C ASP A 220 -16.47 2.49 2.26
N LYS A 221 -16.03 3.67 2.75
CA LYS A 221 -16.20 4.92 2.01
C LYS A 221 -15.41 4.95 0.72
N VAL A 222 -14.18 4.46 0.71
CA VAL A 222 -13.38 4.33 -0.52
C VAL A 222 -14.07 3.39 -1.51
N VAL A 223 -14.53 2.23 -1.05
CA VAL A 223 -15.24 1.24 -1.90
C VAL A 223 -16.52 1.85 -2.49
N GLU A 224 -17.31 2.58 -1.68
CA GLU A 224 -18.50 3.28 -2.14
C GLU A 224 -18.16 4.26 -3.29
N LEU A 225 -17.14 5.10 -3.11
CA LEU A 225 -16.69 6.05 -4.12
C LEU A 225 -16.25 5.35 -5.40
N LYS A 226 -15.49 4.26 -5.29
CA LYS A 226 -15.03 3.47 -6.45
C LYS A 226 -16.20 2.77 -7.17
N LYS A 227 -17.18 2.24 -6.44
CA LYS A 227 -18.41 1.68 -7.02
C LYS A 227 -19.20 2.74 -7.81
N GLN A 228 -19.33 3.94 -7.27
CA GLN A 228 -20.00 5.06 -7.95
C GLN A 228 -19.27 5.50 -9.23
N GLN A 229 -17.93 5.47 -9.21
CA GLN A 229 -17.11 5.83 -10.38
C GLN A 229 -17.06 4.70 -11.42
N GLY A 230 -17.34 3.45 -11.04
CA GLY A 230 -17.12 2.26 -11.88
C GLY A 230 -15.63 2.04 -12.17
N ASP A 231 -14.80 2.25 -11.16
CA ASP A 231 -13.35 2.14 -11.24
C ASP A 231 -12.85 0.89 -10.49
N ARG A 232 -11.61 0.50 -10.79
CA ARG A 232 -10.93 -0.57 -10.05
C ARG A 232 -10.38 -0.05 -8.74
N LEU A 233 -10.56 -0.84 -7.67
CA LEU A 233 -9.86 -0.70 -6.39
C LEU A 233 -8.93 -1.89 -6.20
N THR A 234 -7.70 -1.61 -5.79
CA THR A 234 -6.75 -2.64 -5.34
C THR A 234 -6.56 -2.54 -3.84
N ILE A 235 -6.48 -3.68 -3.16
CA ILE A 235 -6.22 -3.76 -1.71
C ILE A 235 -5.08 -4.74 -1.47
N LEU A 236 -4.08 -4.35 -0.71
CA LEU A 236 -3.05 -5.23 -0.19
C LEU A 236 -3.37 -5.60 1.25
N THR A 237 -3.36 -6.88 1.60
CA THR A 237 -3.31 -7.27 3.01
C THR A 237 -1.85 -7.24 3.46
N GLU A 238 -1.55 -6.37 4.44
CA GLU A 238 -0.15 -6.01 4.71
C GLU A 238 0.23 -6.13 6.20
N PHE A 239 -0.26 -7.13 6.88
CA PHE A 239 0.32 -7.43 8.18
C PHE A 239 1.76 -7.91 8.00
N GLY A 240 2.71 -7.20 8.62
CA GLY A 240 4.14 -7.44 8.51
C GLY A 240 4.68 -8.41 9.57
N PRO A 241 5.91 -8.92 9.35
CA PRO A 241 6.61 -9.77 10.32
C PRO A 241 7.14 -8.93 11.50
N PRO A 242 7.81 -9.52 12.51
CA PRO A 242 8.63 -8.76 13.45
C PRO A 242 9.63 -7.84 12.69
N THR A 243 9.72 -6.58 13.05
CA THR A 243 9.29 -5.88 14.28
C THR A 243 7.88 -5.26 14.24
N TYR A 244 7.15 -5.34 13.14
CA TYR A 244 5.75 -4.88 13.11
C TYR A 244 4.84 -5.85 13.87
N MET A 245 5.01 -7.15 13.70
CA MET A 245 4.38 -8.15 14.56
C MET A 245 5.05 -8.12 15.94
N PRO A 246 4.31 -7.84 17.02
CA PRO A 246 4.85 -7.92 18.36
C PRO A 246 5.34 -9.33 18.68
N THR A 247 6.36 -9.42 19.53
CA THR A 247 7.00 -10.69 19.91
C THR A 247 7.07 -10.83 21.42
N LEU A 248 7.19 -12.07 21.90
CA LEU A 248 7.53 -12.33 23.28
C LEU A 248 8.96 -11.84 23.58
N PRO A 249 9.20 -11.23 24.74
CA PRO A 249 10.55 -10.85 25.14
C PRO A 249 11.46 -12.07 25.21
N TYR A 250 12.75 -11.84 25.01
CA TYR A 250 13.87 -12.81 25.01
C TYR A 250 13.81 -13.83 23.88
N THR A 251 12.69 -14.54 23.68
CA THR A 251 12.56 -15.57 22.64
C THR A 251 12.30 -14.98 21.26
N GLN A 252 11.75 -13.75 21.19
CA GLN A 252 11.30 -13.08 19.98
C GLN A 252 10.25 -13.89 19.17
N GLN A 253 9.57 -14.81 19.83
CA GLN A 253 8.47 -15.55 19.21
C GLN A 253 7.35 -14.59 18.84
N PRO A 254 6.89 -14.56 17.58
CA PRO A 254 5.75 -13.75 17.15
C PRO A 254 4.48 -14.11 17.92
N LEU A 255 3.66 -13.10 18.28
CA LEU A 255 2.41 -13.32 19.03
C LEU A 255 1.31 -13.95 18.16
N ALA A 256 1.41 -13.83 16.84
CA ALA A 256 0.42 -14.41 15.93
C ALA A 256 1.07 -14.82 14.59
N ASP A 257 0.35 -15.64 13.83
CA ASP A 257 0.76 -16.04 12.48
C ASP A 257 0.39 -14.95 11.47
N GLN A 258 1.40 -14.25 10.96
CA GLN A 258 1.28 -13.18 9.98
C GLN A 258 0.50 -13.61 8.73
N TRP A 259 0.82 -14.78 8.16
CA TRP A 259 0.17 -15.23 6.95
C TRP A 259 -1.30 -15.57 7.17
N ALA A 260 -1.61 -16.25 8.26
CA ALA A 260 -2.99 -16.57 8.64
C ALA A 260 -3.83 -15.31 8.86
N ILE A 261 -3.25 -14.24 9.43
CA ILE A 261 -3.90 -12.94 9.56
C ILE A 261 -4.17 -12.32 8.18
N ASN A 262 -3.18 -12.29 7.30
CA ASN A 262 -3.34 -11.71 5.96
C ASN A 262 -4.41 -12.46 5.14
N VAL A 263 -4.44 -13.79 5.21
CA VAL A 263 -5.48 -14.60 4.56
C VAL A 263 -6.87 -14.32 5.16
N HIS A 264 -6.97 -14.23 6.50
CA HIS A 264 -8.22 -13.85 7.17
C HIS A 264 -8.73 -12.48 6.70
N MET A 265 -7.86 -11.48 6.66
CA MET A 265 -8.20 -10.13 6.19
C MET A 265 -8.65 -10.15 4.71
N MET A 266 -7.94 -10.87 3.85
CA MET A 266 -8.33 -11.03 2.44
C MET A 266 -9.75 -11.62 2.31
N GLN A 267 -10.05 -12.69 3.05
CA GLN A 267 -11.36 -13.33 3.02
C GLN A 267 -12.45 -12.40 3.55
N LEU A 268 -12.18 -11.67 4.63
CA LEU A 268 -13.10 -10.72 5.24
C LEU A 268 -13.41 -9.56 4.28
N LEU A 269 -12.39 -8.97 3.66
CA LEU A 269 -12.53 -7.88 2.69
C LEU A 269 -13.26 -8.35 1.42
N ARG A 270 -12.96 -9.54 0.92
CA ARG A 270 -13.64 -10.10 -0.24
C ARG A 270 -15.14 -10.31 0.06
N LYS A 271 -15.47 -10.95 1.18
CA LYS A 271 -16.86 -11.15 1.61
C LYS A 271 -17.63 -9.85 1.80
N ARG A 272 -16.95 -8.78 2.28
CA ARG A 272 -17.58 -7.49 2.55
C ARG A 272 -17.87 -6.68 1.29
N TYR A 273 -17.02 -6.76 0.26
CA TYR A 273 -17.03 -5.80 -0.85
C TYR A 273 -17.45 -6.39 -2.20
N THR A 274 -17.49 -7.72 -2.33
CA THR A 274 -18.07 -8.43 -3.47
C THR A 274 -19.43 -9.01 -3.15
#